data_ad8daf59f17798e9219c713e689719de
#
_entry.id   ad8daf59f17798e9219c713e689719de
#
_cell.length_a   1.000
_cell.length_b   1.000
_cell.length_c   1.000
_cell.angle_alpha   90.00
_cell.angle_beta   90.00
_cell.angle_gamma   90.00
#
_symmetry.space_group_name_H-M   'P 1'
#
loop_
_entity.id
_entity.type
_entity.pdbx_description
1 polymer ?
#
loop_
_entity_poly.entity_id
_entity_poly.type
_entity_poly.pdbx_seq_one_letter_code
_entity_poly.pdbx_strand_id
1 'polypeptide(L)'
;MSLQSLQKPLSGRRILVVEDEYFLAEDIVESLKEMGAHIVGPVGELEEATNLVNGDIAIDAAVVDVNLRNELAFPLARILRARKVPFVFTTGYDCGSIEQEFQDVQLWEKPLDLAAMTRNLVDLIGVR
;
A
#
# COMPACT_ATOMS: atom_id res chain seq x y z
N MET A 1 10.41 14.62 28.57
CA MET A 1 9.85 14.17 27.29
C MET A 1 9.23 12.79 27.43
N SER A 2 8.04 12.64 26.92
CA SER A 2 7.37 11.34 26.93
C SER A 2 7.97 10.42 25.88
N LEU A 3 8.08 9.13 26.21
CA LEU A 3 8.50 8.14 25.23
C LEU A 3 7.53 8.10 24.03
N GLN A 4 6.27 8.42 24.25
CA GLN A 4 5.29 8.44 23.17
C GLN A 4 5.61 9.46 22.11
N SER A 5 6.27 10.56 22.47
CA SER A 5 6.64 11.59 21.49
C SER A 5 7.69 11.09 20.51
N LEU A 6 8.35 9.97 20.82
CA LEU A 6 9.34 9.37 19.95
C LEU A 6 8.77 8.31 19.03
N GLN A 7 7.52 7.91 19.27
CA GLN A 7 6.89 6.90 18.43
C GLN A 7 6.43 7.51 17.12
N LYS A 8 6.66 6.76 16.06
CA LYS A 8 6.26 7.21 14.74
C LYS A 8 4.86 6.70 14.43
N PRO A 9 4.14 7.38 13.53
CA PRO A 9 2.73 7.07 13.26
C PRO A 9 2.46 5.63 12.82
N LEU A 10 3.41 5.00 12.14
CA LEU A 10 3.22 3.64 11.63
C LEU A 10 4.04 2.61 12.41
N SER A 11 4.53 2.97 13.60
CA SER A 11 5.30 2.03 14.41
C SER A 11 4.49 0.76 14.67
N GLY A 12 5.12 -0.39 14.41
CA GLY A 12 4.50 -1.69 14.61
C GLY A 12 3.53 -2.11 13.51
N ARG A 13 3.29 -1.26 12.52
CA ARG A 13 2.39 -1.58 11.42
C ARG A 13 3.12 -2.26 10.28
N ARG A 14 2.52 -3.29 9.73
CA ARG A 14 3.08 -4.02 8.58
C ARG A 14 2.36 -3.58 7.33
N ILE A 15 3.11 -2.99 6.41
CA ILE A 15 2.55 -2.40 5.19
C ILE A 15 3.05 -3.19 4.00
N LEU A 16 2.12 -3.75 3.23
CA LEU A 16 2.44 -4.42 1.98
C LEU A 16 2.64 -3.39 0.89
N VAL A 17 3.73 -3.50 0.13
CA VAL A 17 4.00 -2.63 -1.01
C VAL A 17 4.01 -3.49 -2.26
N VAL A 18 3.12 -3.19 -3.20
CA VAL A 18 2.97 -3.91 -4.46
C VAL A 18 3.20 -2.92 -5.59
N GLU A 19 4.40 -2.98 -6.18
CA GLU A 19 4.84 -2.03 -7.19
C GLU A 19 5.96 -2.67 -8.00
N ASP A 20 5.84 -2.65 -9.34
CA ASP A 20 6.83 -3.29 -10.21
C ASP A 20 7.95 -2.35 -10.66
N GLU A 21 7.82 -1.04 -10.47
CA GLU A 21 8.88 -0.08 -10.77
C GLU A 21 9.85 -0.03 -9.60
N TYR A 22 11.07 -0.54 -9.82
CA TYR A 22 12.03 -0.73 -8.73
C TYR A 22 12.30 0.55 -7.93
N PHE A 23 12.62 1.65 -8.61
CA PHE A 23 12.98 2.88 -7.89
C PHE A 23 11.79 3.50 -7.18
N LEU A 24 10.61 3.40 -7.76
CA LEU A 24 9.41 3.91 -7.09
C LEU A 24 9.08 3.05 -5.88
N ALA A 25 9.21 1.73 -6.00
CA ALA A 25 9.00 0.84 -4.86
C ALA A 25 9.94 1.20 -3.71
N GLU A 26 11.21 1.47 -4.02
CA GLU A 26 12.17 1.89 -3.00
C GLU A 26 11.77 3.21 -2.33
N ASP A 27 11.31 4.17 -3.12
CA ASP A 27 10.88 5.47 -2.59
C ASP A 27 9.68 5.32 -1.67
N ILE A 28 8.73 4.48 -2.05
CA ILE A 28 7.56 4.21 -1.21
C ILE A 28 7.99 3.55 0.10
N VAL A 29 8.83 2.53 -0.01
CA VAL A 29 9.35 1.80 1.16
C VAL A 29 10.07 2.74 2.11
N GLU A 30 10.95 3.58 1.59
CA GLU A 30 11.71 4.51 2.41
C GLU A 30 10.79 5.49 3.13
N SER A 31 9.81 6.03 2.42
CA SER A 31 8.86 6.96 3.01
C SER A 31 8.06 6.30 4.14
N LEU A 32 7.63 5.07 3.96
CA LEU A 32 6.89 4.34 4.99
C LEU A 32 7.77 3.99 6.18
N LYS A 33 9.02 3.59 5.93
CA LYS A 33 9.96 3.30 7.01
C LYS A 33 10.25 4.52 7.85
N GLU A 34 10.33 5.69 7.24
CA GLU A 34 10.51 6.93 8.00
C GLU A 34 9.36 7.18 8.97
N MET A 35 8.19 6.66 8.65
CA MET A 35 7.02 6.74 9.53
C MET A 35 6.95 5.59 10.53
N GLY A 36 7.93 4.71 10.53
CA GLY A 36 8.04 3.62 11.51
C GLY A 36 7.50 2.28 11.03
N ALA A 37 7.05 2.17 9.78
CA ALA A 37 6.44 0.95 9.29
C ALA A 37 7.43 -0.19 9.10
N HIS A 38 6.93 -1.41 9.28
CA HIS A 38 7.59 -2.63 8.79
C HIS A 38 7.05 -2.93 7.41
N ILE A 39 7.93 -3.22 6.47
CA ILE A 39 7.53 -3.42 5.10
C ILE A 39 7.40 -4.90 4.78
N VAL A 40 6.28 -5.27 4.18
CA VAL A 40 6.07 -6.57 3.58
C VAL A 40 6.26 -6.39 2.07
N GLY A 41 7.22 -7.07 1.50
CA GLY A 41 7.65 -6.83 0.13
C GLY A 41 8.86 -5.92 0.08
N PRO A 42 9.01 -5.08 -0.94
CA PRO A 42 8.05 -4.86 -2.04
C PRO A 42 8.01 -6.05 -2.99
N VAL A 43 6.86 -6.25 -3.61
CA VAL A 43 6.69 -7.27 -4.62
C VAL A 43 6.13 -6.64 -5.89
N GLY A 44 6.56 -7.15 -7.04
CA GLY A 44 6.20 -6.56 -8.32
C GLY A 44 5.29 -7.44 -9.17
N GLU A 45 4.83 -8.55 -8.64
CA GLU A 45 3.99 -9.47 -9.38
C GLU A 45 2.72 -9.80 -8.61
N LEU A 46 1.62 -9.88 -9.34
CA LEU A 46 0.30 -10.11 -8.74
C LEU A 46 0.24 -11.43 -7.98
N GLU A 47 0.79 -12.50 -8.57
CA GLU A 47 0.77 -13.81 -7.94
C GLU A 47 1.53 -13.81 -6.63
N GLU A 48 2.71 -13.21 -6.61
CA GLU A 48 3.53 -13.12 -5.40
C GLU A 48 2.80 -12.33 -4.31
N ALA A 49 2.20 -11.20 -4.68
CA ALA A 49 1.45 -10.39 -3.74
C ALA A 49 0.25 -11.16 -3.19
N THR A 50 -0.45 -11.89 -4.04
CA THR A 50 -1.60 -12.69 -3.64
C THR A 50 -1.19 -13.76 -2.63
N ASN A 51 -0.06 -14.42 -2.88
CA ASN A 51 0.44 -15.44 -1.96
C ASN A 51 0.79 -14.85 -0.60
N LEU A 52 1.35 -13.65 -0.57
CA LEU A 52 1.66 -12.99 0.69
C LEU A 52 0.39 -12.65 1.48
N VAL A 53 -0.63 -12.13 0.79
CA VAL A 53 -1.88 -11.75 1.46
C VAL A 53 -2.60 -12.99 1.99
N ASN A 54 -2.53 -14.10 1.26
CA ASN A 54 -3.19 -15.35 1.67
C ASN A 54 -2.39 -16.14 2.71
N GLY A 55 -1.16 -15.73 2.97
CA GLY A 55 -0.30 -16.42 3.93
C GLY A 55 -0.59 -16.00 5.37
N ASP A 56 0.33 -16.38 6.25
CA ASP A 56 0.18 -16.16 7.69
C ASP A 56 0.71 -14.81 8.17
N ILE A 57 1.30 -14.02 7.27
CA ILE A 57 1.86 -12.73 7.63
C ILE A 57 0.73 -11.74 7.89
N ALA A 58 0.78 -11.08 9.04
CA ALA A 58 -0.17 -10.02 9.35
C ALA A 58 0.14 -8.81 8.48
N ILE A 59 -0.89 -8.23 7.87
CA ILE A 59 -0.76 -7.02 7.04
C ILE A 59 -1.79 -6.03 7.55
N ASP A 60 -1.30 -4.83 7.89
CA ASP A 60 -2.17 -3.78 8.45
C ASP A 60 -2.70 -2.84 7.38
N ALA A 61 -1.99 -2.69 6.27
CA ALA A 61 -2.43 -1.88 5.14
C ALA A 61 -1.59 -2.22 3.93
N ALA A 62 -1.99 -1.74 2.77
CA ALA A 62 -1.27 -2.00 1.52
C ALA A 62 -1.27 -0.78 0.60
N VAL A 63 -0.18 -0.65 -0.15
CA VAL A 63 -0.05 0.28 -1.26
C VAL A 63 0.05 -0.58 -2.51
N VAL A 64 -0.88 -0.44 -3.44
CA VAL A 64 -1.03 -1.36 -4.56
C VAL A 64 -1.07 -0.60 -5.89
N ASP A 65 -0.12 -0.88 -6.76
CA ASP A 65 -0.18 -0.38 -8.14
C ASP A 65 -1.32 -1.10 -8.86
N VAL A 66 -2.19 -0.33 -9.49
CA VAL A 66 -3.35 -0.88 -10.22
C VAL A 66 -2.91 -1.79 -11.36
N ASN A 67 -1.81 -1.43 -12.04
CA ASN A 67 -1.34 -2.18 -13.20
C ASN A 67 0.08 -2.69 -12.96
N LEU A 68 0.19 -4.00 -12.76
CA LEU A 68 1.46 -4.68 -12.53
C LEU A 68 1.83 -5.45 -13.80
N ARG A 69 2.69 -4.85 -14.62
CA ARG A 69 3.17 -5.52 -15.86
C ARG A 69 2.01 -6.04 -16.70
N ASN A 70 1.04 -5.17 -16.94
CA ASN A 70 -0.16 -5.47 -17.74
C ASN A 70 -1.16 -6.40 -17.06
N GLU A 71 -0.99 -6.68 -15.77
CA GLU A 71 -1.99 -7.39 -14.98
C GLU A 71 -2.65 -6.41 -14.02
N LEU A 72 -3.97 -6.31 -14.09
CA LEU A 72 -4.70 -5.42 -13.19
C LEU A 72 -4.81 -6.04 -11.80
N ALA A 73 -4.63 -5.22 -10.78
CA ALA A 73 -4.53 -5.69 -9.40
C ALA A 73 -5.89 -5.83 -8.70
N PHE A 74 -7.00 -5.75 -9.43
CA PHE A 74 -8.31 -5.83 -8.80
C PHE A 74 -8.59 -7.16 -8.08
N PRO A 75 -8.13 -8.31 -8.58
CA PRO A 75 -8.31 -9.55 -7.81
C PRO A 75 -7.63 -9.49 -6.45
N LEU A 76 -6.43 -8.89 -6.39
CA LEU A 76 -5.73 -8.71 -5.13
C LEU A 76 -6.49 -7.76 -4.21
N ALA A 77 -7.03 -6.68 -4.78
CA ALA A 77 -7.80 -5.70 -4.02
C ALA A 77 -9.02 -6.35 -3.38
N ARG A 78 -9.67 -7.27 -4.08
CA ARG A 78 -10.83 -8.00 -3.52
C ARG A 78 -10.42 -8.84 -2.32
N ILE A 79 -9.26 -9.48 -2.38
CA ILE A 79 -8.76 -10.29 -1.27
C ILE A 79 -8.45 -9.38 -0.07
N LEU A 80 -7.79 -8.26 -0.31
CA LEU A 80 -7.48 -7.31 0.75
C LEU A 80 -8.76 -6.81 1.43
N ARG A 81 -9.78 -6.49 0.63
CA ARG A 81 -11.04 -6.02 1.16
C ARG A 81 -11.74 -7.10 1.98
N ALA A 82 -11.72 -8.34 1.50
CA ALA A 82 -12.33 -9.47 2.22
C ALA A 82 -11.65 -9.70 3.55
N ARG A 83 -10.36 -9.43 3.65
CA ARG A 83 -9.60 -9.57 4.89
C ARG A 83 -9.61 -8.30 5.73
N LYS A 84 -10.34 -7.29 5.30
CA LYS A 84 -10.46 -6.00 6.00
C LYS A 84 -9.12 -5.29 6.17
N VAL A 85 -8.26 -5.43 5.17
CA VAL A 85 -6.98 -4.72 5.11
C VAL A 85 -7.21 -3.45 4.30
N PRO A 86 -7.07 -2.27 4.90
CA PRO A 86 -7.20 -1.02 4.14
C PRO A 86 -6.06 -0.88 3.15
N PHE A 87 -6.36 -0.28 2.00
CA PHE A 87 -5.35 -0.11 0.97
C PHE A 87 -5.61 1.14 0.15
N VAL A 88 -4.56 1.60 -0.54
CA VAL A 88 -4.65 2.66 -1.52
C VAL A 88 -4.11 2.14 -2.84
N PHE A 89 -4.58 2.73 -3.93
CA PHE A 89 -4.04 2.43 -5.26
C PHE A 89 -3.07 3.51 -5.69
N THR A 90 -2.03 3.09 -6.42
CA THR A 90 -1.22 4.01 -7.21
C THR A 90 -1.46 3.70 -8.68
N THR A 91 -1.31 4.70 -9.55
CA THR A 91 -1.61 4.52 -10.95
C THR A 91 -0.79 5.46 -11.82
N GLY A 92 -0.36 4.96 -12.98
CA GLY A 92 0.12 5.80 -14.06
C GLY A 92 -1.06 6.27 -14.90
N TYR A 93 -0.81 7.21 -15.80
CA TYR A 93 -1.88 7.77 -16.61
C TYR A 93 -2.46 6.78 -17.62
N ASP A 94 -1.81 5.65 -17.83
CA ASP A 94 -2.27 4.63 -18.79
C ASP A 94 -3.06 3.50 -18.14
N CYS A 95 -3.48 3.67 -16.90
CA CYS A 95 -4.13 2.57 -16.17
C CYS A 95 -5.55 2.27 -16.64
N GLY A 96 -6.17 3.17 -17.36
CA GLY A 96 -7.56 3.00 -17.78
C GLY A 96 -8.54 3.28 -16.63
N SER A 97 -9.66 2.60 -16.64
CA SER A 97 -10.74 2.83 -15.68
C SER A 97 -10.56 1.98 -14.42
N ILE A 98 -10.87 2.58 -13.28
CA ILE A 98 -10.96 1.84 -12.02
C ILE A 98 -12.33 1.20 -11.97
N GLU A 99 -12.39 -0.09 -11.63
CA GLU A 99 -13.66 -0.81 -11.52
C GLU A 99 -14.55 -0.14 -10.47
N GLN A 100 -15.85 -0.17 -10.73
CA GLN A 100 -16.82 0.56 -9.93
C GLN A 100 -16.76 0.19 -8.45
N GLU A 101 -16.52 -1.06 -8.15
CA GLU A 101 -16.45 -1.52 -6.76
C GLU A 101 -15.32 -0.89 -5.96
N PHE A 102 -14.34 -0.28 -6.64
CA PHE A 102 -13.19 0.35 -6.00
C PHE A 102 -13.17 1.87 -6.15
N GLN A 103 -14.27 2.48 -6.52
CA GLN A 103 -14.33 3.94 -6.66
C GLN A 103 -14.15 4.66 -5.34
N ASP A 104 -14.37 3.98 -4.23
CA ASP A 104 -14.18 4.53 -2.89
C ASP A 104 -12.72 4.46 -2.42
N VAL A 105 -11.86 3.75 -3.14
CA VAL A 105 -10.45 3.60 -2.76
C VAL A 105 -9.67 4.84 -3.18
N GLN A 106 -8.79 5.33 -2.30
CA GLN A 106 -7.92 6.45 -2.63
C GLN A 106 -6.99 6.06 -3.77
N LEU A 107 -6.94 6.93 -4.78
CA LEU A 107 -6.13 6.71 -5.97
C LEU A 107 -5.07 7.80 -6.07
N TRP A 108 -3.80 7.40 -6.07
CA TRP A 108 -2.67 8.33 -6.12
C TRP A 108 -1.99 8.22 -7.47
N GLU A 109 -2.02 9.31 -8.23
CA GLU A 109 -1.43 9.34 -9.55
C GLU A 109 0.08 9.56 -9.48
N LYS A 110 0.80 8.85 -10.33
CA LYS A 110 2.25 9.03 -10.46
C LYS A 110 2.54 10.29 -11.28
N PRO A 111 3.56 11.08 -10.94
CA PRO A 111 4.50 10.88 -9.84
C PRO A 111 3.85 11.15 -8.49
N LEU A 112 4.15 10.30 -7.51
CA LEU A 112 3.47 10.31 -6.23
C LEU A 112 3.94 11.44 -5.32
N ASP A 113 2.98 12.06 -4.63
CA ASP A 113 3.28 12.88 -3.47
C ASP A 113 3.38 11.93 -2.27
N LEU A 114 4.59 11.45 -2.02
CA LEU A 114 4.80 10.43 -0.99
C LEU A 114 4.41 10.89 0.39
N ALA A 115 4.70 12.14 0.73
CA ALA A 115 4.34 12.66 2.05
C ALA A 115 2.83 12.67 2.25
N ALA A 116 2.08 13.11 1.25
CA ALA A 116 0.62 13.13 1.33
C ALA A 116 0.04 11.72 1.38
N MET A 117 0.59 10.82 0.56
CA MET A 117 0.10 9.45 0.52
C MET A 117 0.34 8.73 1.84
N THR A 118 1.52 8.88 2.43
CA THR A 118 1.81 8.22 3.70
C THR A 118 0.95 8.78 4.83
N ARG A 119 0.68 10.09 4.84
CA ARG A 119 -0.24 10.67 5.81
C ARG A 119 -1.66 10.12 5.65
N ASN A 120 -2.11 9.97 4.42
CA ASN A 120 -3.42 9.38 4.15
C ASN A 120 -3.49 7.93 4.64
N LEU A 121 -2.42 7.19 4.45
CA LEU A 121 -2.37 5.80 4.91
C LEU A 121 -2.45 5.72 6.43
N VAL A 122 -1.79 6.64 7.14
CA VAL A 122 -1.91 6.73 8.59
C VAL A 122 -3.37 6.90 9.00
N ASP A 123 -4.08 7.79 8.31
CA ASP A 123 -5.49 8.04 8.61
C ASP A 123 -6.36 6.81 8.32
N LEU A 124 -6.06 6.09 7.25
CA LEU A 124 -6.81 4.89 6.87
C LEU A 124 -6.67 3.77 7.90
N ILE A 125 -5.46 3.58 8.42
CA ILE A 125 -5.23 2.56 9.45
C ILE A 125 -5.96 2.94 10.73
N GLY A 126 -6.13 4.21 10.93
CA GLY A 126 -6.77 4.72 12.14
C GLY A 126 -5.78 4.90 13.27
N VAL A 127 -6.17 5.75 14.20
CA VAL A 127 -5.37 6.02 15.38
C VAL A 127 -5.89 5.14 16.50
N ARG A 128 -5.01 4.35 17.06
CA ARG A 128 -5.39 3.42 18.12
C ARG A 128 -4.60 3.69 19.35
#